data_97194ebe088376425e800937f64ed484
#
_entry.id   97194ebe088376425e800937f64ed484
#
_cell.length_a   1.000
_cell.length_b   1.000
_cell.length_c   1.000
_cell.angle_alpha   90.00
_cell.angle_beta   90.00
_cell.angle_gamma   90.00
#
_symmetry.space_group_name_H-M   'P 1'
#
loop_
_entity.id
_entity.type
_entity.pdbx_description
1 polymer ?
#
loop_
_entity_poly.entity_id
_entity_poly.type
_entity_poly.pdbx_seq_one_letter_code
_entity_poly.pdbx_strand_id
1 'polypeptide(L)'
;MECARMTEYMEMPEKTGLARMTYGYNLPAKHVIHTVGPIIYDEVADKERNELALCYRSCLQLANAYNLRSIAFCCISTGEFRFPNEEAAQIAIDTADVIMFITDVRQGLVDADAKVADMLRRSRKPVILAVNKVDNFDKLMPDVYEFYNLGIGDPHPISAASKLGLGDMLDAVISHFPEDSTEEEEDERPKVAIIGKPNVGKSSIINKLMGKNRVIVSDIAGTTRDAIDTTITYNKKEYVFIDTAGLRRKNKIKEDLERYSIIRTVAAVERCDIAILVIDATEGVTEQDAKIAGIAHERGKGIIIAVNKWDAVEKNDKTIYEFTSKIKDTLSFMSYAEIIFISALTGQRIGKIYELIDTIIDSQTMRIPTGVLNEILTEAVAMKQPPSDKGKRLRIYYMTQVSVKPPTFVMFVNDKELTHFSYTRYIENRIRESFGFRGTSIRFINRERKEKE
;
A
#
# COMPACT_ATOMS: atom_id res chain seq x y z
N MET A 1 -6.16 16.41 -4.22
CA MET A 1 -5.63 16.82 -5.55
C MET A 1 -5.12 15.63 -6.38
N GLU A 2 -4.34 14.68 -5.82
CA GLU A 2 -3.86 13.51 -6.61
C GLU A 2 -4.96 12.52 -6.99
N CYS A 3 -5.94 12.24 -6.12
CA CYS A 3 -7.11 11.44 -6.47
C CYS A 3 -7.90 12.05 -7.64
N ALA A 4 -8.09 13.37 -7.66
CA ALA A 4 -8.79 14.06 -8.74
C ALA A 4 -8.01 14.00 -10.07
N ARG A 5 -6.68 14.07 -10.02
CA ARG A 5 -5.83 13.88 -11.23
C ARG A 5 -5.88 12.45 -11.77
N MET A 6 -5.96 11.43 -10.91
CA MET A 6 -6.13 10.04 -11.36
C MET A 6 -7.49 9.78 -12.02
N THR A 7 -8.55 10.43 -11.55
CA THR A 7 -9.87 10.37 -12.20
C THR A 7 -9.91 11.09 -13.56
N GLU A 8 -9.14 12.17 -13.74
CA GLU A 8 -8.98 12.85 -15.04
C GLU A 8 -8.21 12.03 -16.09
N TYR A 9 -7.27 11.17 -15.65
CA TYR A 9 -6.54 10.26 -16.57
C TYR A 9 -7.36 9.05 -17.01
N MET A 10 -8.53 8.84 -16.44
CA MET A 10 -9.44 7.74 -16.80
C MET A 10 -10.57 8.29 -17.67
N GLU A 11 -10.43 8.18 -18.97
CA GLU A 11 -11.31 8.73 -20.03
C GLU A 11 -12.78 8.28 -20.01
N MET A 12 -13.28 7.60 -18.97
CA MET A 12 -14.67 7.17 -18.84
C MET A 12 -15.20 7.44 -17.43
N PRO A 13 -16.38 8.07 -17.28
CA PRO A 13 -17.03 8.21 -15.98
C PRO A 13 -17.34 6.83 -15.41
N GLU A 14 -17.13 6.69 -14.09
CA GLU A 14 -17.45 5.47 -13.35
C GLU A 14 -18.98 5.24 -13.41
N LYS A 15 -19.39 4.02 -13.70
CA LYS A 15 -20.81 3.66 -13.64
C LYS A 15 -21.26 3.55 -12.19
N THR A 16 -22.50 4.00 -11.91
CA THR A 16 -23.15 3.83 -10.61
C THR A 16 -23.05 2.38 -10.10
N GLY A 17 -22.69 2.20 -8.84
CA GLY A 17 -22.56 0.88 -8.22
C GLY A 17 -21.20 0.21 -8.39
N LEU A 18 -20.29 0.72 -9.23
CA LEU A 18 -18.93 0.19 -9.35
C LEU A 18 -18.00 0.80 -8.31
N ALA A 19 -16.93 0.07 -8.00
CA ALA A 19 -15.92 0.50 -7.03
C ALA A 19 -14.52 0.44 -7.63
N ARG A 20 -13.67 1.42 -7.28
CA ARG A 20 -12.25 1.48 -7.63
C ARG A 20 -11.42 1.80 -6.41
N MET A 21 -10.21 1.30 -6.37
CA MET A 21 -9.28 1.52 -5.27
C MET A 21 -8.10 2.37 -5.68
N THR A 22 -7.73 3.31 -4.79
CA THR A 22 -6.51 4.09 -4.86
C THR A 22 -5.74 3.95 -3.55
N TYR A 23 -4.51 4.48 -3.49
CA TYR A 23 -3.80 4.58 -2.22
C TYR A 23 -4.40 5.63 -1.32
N GLY A 24 -4.16 5.48 -0.01
CA GLY A 24 -4.51 6.47 0.99
C GLY A 24 -3.66 7.75 0.95
N TYR A 25 -2.53 7.75 0.23
CA TYR A 25 -1.56 8.86 0.15
C TYR A 25 -1.20 9.41 1.54
N ASN A 26 -1.61 10.62 1.87
CA ASN A 26 -1.37 11.26 3.16
C ASN A 26 -2.41 10.92 4.23
N LEU A 27 -3.38 10.06 3.91
CA LEU A 27 -4.36 9.57 4.88
C LEU A 27 -3.75 8.46 5.74
N PRO A 28 -4.22 8.27 6.98
CA PRO A 28 -3.80 7.14 7.82
C PRO A 28 -4.27 5.78 7.29
N ALA A 29 -5.24 5.75 6.39
CA ALA A 29 -5.71 4.55 5.71
C ALA A 29 -4.73 4.10 4.61
N LYS A 30 -4.53 2.79 4.45
CA LYS A 30 -3.67 2.24 3.39
C LYS A 30 -4.24 2.52 2.00
N HIS A 31 -5.55 2.44 1.86
CA HIS A 31 -6.28 2.58 0.60
C HIS A 31 -7.51 3.45 0.75
N VAL A 32 -7.96 4.02 -0.37
CA VAL A 32 -9.27 4.66 -0.51
C VAL A 32 -10.04 3.94 -1.60
N ILE A 33 -11.25 3.52 -1.31
CA ILE A 33 -12.15 2.93 -2.28
C ILE A 33 -13.17 4.00 -2.69
N HIS A 34 -13.25 4.25 -3.98
CA HIS A 34 -14.16 5.19 -4.61
C HIS A 34 -15.31 4.44 -5.24
N THR A 35 -16.53 4.90 -5.00
CA THR A 35 -17.73 4.40 -5.65
C THR A 35 -18.65 5.55 -6.00
N VAL A 36 -19.49 5.38 -7.00
CA VAL A 36 -20.47 6.37 -7.42
C VAL A 36 -21.86 5.85 -7.06
N GLY A 37 -22.51 6.50 -6.10
CA GLY A 37 -23.87 6.18 -5.70
C GLY A 37 -24.92 6.78 -6.65
N PRO A 38 -26.18 6.31 -6.54
CA PRO A 38 -27.29 6.83 -7.35
C PRO A 38 -27.64 8.29 -6.96
N ILE A 39 -28.07 9.06 -7.98
CA ILE A 39 -28.60 10.42 -7.82
C ILE A 39 -30.13 10.32 -7.88
N ILE A 40 -30.81 10.91 -6.89
CA ILE A 40 -32.27 10.89 -6.83
C ILE A 40 -32.80 12.24 -7.36
N TYR A 41 -33.60 12.14 -8.42
CA TYR A 41 -34.25 13.29 -9.04
C TYR A 41 -35.71 13.49 -8.56
N ASP A 42 -36.44 12.38 -8.42
CA ASP A 42 -37.85 12.38 -7.99
C ASP A 42 -38.05 11.44 -6.79
N GLU A 43 -38.51 10.23 -7.00
CA GLU A 43 -38.74 9.21 -5.97
C GLU A 43 -37.72 8.06 -6.09
N VAL A 44 -37.43 7.43 -4.95
CA VAL A 44 -36.53 6.28 -4.91
C VAL A 44 -37.27 5.02 -5.37
N ALA A 45 -36.85 4.48 -6.48
CA ALA A 45 -37.33 3.18 -6.97
C ALA A 45 -36.40 2.03 -6.54
N ASP A 46 -36.83 0.80 -6.79
CA ASP A 46 -36.03 -0.40 -6.48
C ASP A 46 -34.68 -0.41 -7.20
N LYS A 47 -34.59 0.25 -8.36
CA LYS A 47 -33.35 0.40 -9.10
C LYS A 47 -32.31 1.16 -8.28
N GLU A 48 -32.65 2.32 -7.76
CA GLU A 48 -31.76 3.18 -6.98
C GLU A 48 -31.38 2.52 -5.65
N ARG A 49 -32.31 1.80 -5.00
CA ARG A 49 -32.01 0.96 -3.82
C ARG A 49 -30.99 -0.12 -4.13
N ASN A 50 -31.16 -0.82 -5.24
CA ASN A 50 -30.22 -1.86 -5.69
C ASN A 50 -28.85 -1.27 -6.07
N GLU A 51 -28.82 -0.11 -6.73
CA GLU A 51 -27.59 0.59 -7.09
C GLU A 51 -26.82 1.03 -5.83
N LEU A 52 -27.50 1.56 -4.80
CA LEU A 52 -26.86 1.91 -3.53
C LEU A 52 -26.32 0.65 -2.81
N ALA A 53 -27.10 -0.43 -2.75
CA ALA A 53 -26.64 -1.68 -2.19
C ALA A 53 -25.45 -2.28 -2.99
N LEU A 54 -25.44 -2.07 -4.30
CA LEU A 54 -24.34 -2.50 -5.16
C LEU A 54 -23.05 -1.71 -4.87
N CYS A 55 -23.13 -0.42 -4.53
CA CYS A 55 -21.96 0.35 -4.10
C CYS A 55 -21.27 -0.31 -2.91
N TYR A 56 -22.00 -0.64 -1.86
CA TYR A 56 -21.44 -1.33 -0.69
C TYR A 56 -20.86 -2.69 -1.05
N ARG A 57 -21.60 -3.52 -1.81
CA ARG A 57 -21.13 -4.85 -2.22
C ARG A 57 -19.87 -4.79 -3.09
N SER A 58 -19.82 -3.88 -4.06
CA SER A 58 -18.64 -3.73 -4.93
C SER A 58 -17.40 -3.29 -4.13
N CYS A 59 -17.58 -2.39 -3.16
CA CYS A 59 -16.51 -1.99 -2.27
C CYS A 59 -16.02 -3.16 -1.41
N LEU A 60 -16.94 -3.97 -0.83
CA LEU A 60 -16.59 -5.16 -0.05
C LEU A 60 -15.92 -6.24 -0.89
N GLN A 61 -16.41 -6.49 -2.11
CA GLN A 61 -15.78 -7.42 -3.04
C GLN A 61 -14.37 -6.99 -3.40
N LEU A 62 -14.18 -5.68 -3.63
CA LEU A 62 -12.86 -5.12 -3.91
C LEU A 62 -11.94 -5.22 -2.69
N ALA A 63 -12.42 -4.88 -1.49
CA ALA A 63 -11.69 -5.03 -0.25
C ALA A 63 -11.25 -6.49 -0.02
N ASN A 64 -12.15 -7.43 -0.25
CA ASN A 64 -11.86 -8.88 -0.14
C ASN A 64 -10.83 -9.34 -1.18
N ALA A 65 -10.95 -8.88 -2.44
CA ALA A 65 -9.99 -9.20 -3.50
C ALA A 65 -8.55 -8.71 -3.20
N TYR A 66 -8.44 -7.66 -2.37
CA TYR A 66 -7.16 -7.11 -1.92
C TYR A 66 -6.77 -7.53 -0.49
N ASN A 67 -7.47 -8.51 0.10
CA ASN A 67 -7.25 -9.01 1.46
C ASN A 67 -7.20 -7.88 2.50
N LEU A 68 -8.08 -6.89 2.39
CA LEU A 68 -8.22 -5.86 3.40
C LEU A 68 -9.03 -6.40 4.58
N ARG A 69 -8.51 -6.23 5.79
CA ARG A 69 -9.15 -6.74 7.02
C ARG A 69 -10.36 -5.92 7.44
N SER A 70 -10.36 -4.63 7.14
CA SER A 70 -11.42 -3.71 7.52
C SER A 70 -11.61 -2.64 6.47
N ILE A 71 -12.84 -2.16 6.37
CA ILE A 71 -13.24 -1.04 5.52
C ILE A 71 -14.19 -0.14 6.30
N ALA A 72 -13.95 1.17 6.24
CA ALA A 72 -14.85 2.16 6.80
C ALA A 72 -15.64 2.81 5.66
N PHE A 73 -16.96 2.86 5.82
CA PHE A 73 -17.86 3.54 4.90
C PHE A 73 -18.36 4.85 5.49
N CYS A 74 -18.50 5.86 4.65
CA CYS A 74 -19.35 7.01 4.92
C CYS A 74 -20.79 6.74 4.42
N CYS A 75 -21.73 7.64 4.77
CA CYS A 75 -23.06 7.62 4.16
C CYS A 75 -22.95 7.93 2.67
N ILE A 76 -23.34 6.98 1.81
CA ILE A 76 -23.28 7.12 0.35
C ILE A 76 -24.58 7.76 -0.14
N SER A 77 -24.47 8.70 -1.07
CA SER A 77 -25.59 9.40 -1.77
C SER A 77 -26.52 10.26 -0.90
N THR A 78 -26.29 10.44 0.39
CA THR A 78 -27.18 11.17 1.32
C THR A 78 -26.99 12.70 1.30
N GLY A 79 -25.99 13.21 0.60
CA GLY A 79 -25.73 14.63 0.43
C GLY A 79 -26.39 15.20 -0.83
N GLU A 80 -25.57 15.70 -1.75
CA GLU A 80 -26.02 16.31 -3.03
C GLU A 80 -26.83 15.35 -3.91
N PHE A 81 -26.63 14.03 -3.77
CA PHE A 81 -27.32 12.99 -4.52
C PHE A 81 -28.74 12.69 -4.00
N ARG A 82 -29.13 13.30 -2.87
CA ARG A 82 -30.50 13.35 -2.33
C ARG A 82 -31.15 11.99 -2.04
N PHE A 83 -30.37 10.95 -1.80
CA PHE A 83 -30.95 9.68 -1.36
C PHE A 83 -31.56 9.85 0.05
N PRO A 84 -32.80 9.38 0.31
CA PRO A 84 -33.43 9.51 1.63
C PRO A 84 -32.58 8.92 2.74
N ASN A 85 -32.31 9.71 3.78
CA ASN A 85 -31.37 9.35 4.83
C ASN A 85 -31.77 8.06 5.57
N GLU A 86 -33.05 7.86 5.84
CA GLU A 86 -33.55 6.68 6.57
C GLU A 86 -33.33 5.39 5.76
N GLU A 87 -33.66 5.39 4.46
CA GLU A 87 -33.47 4.23 3.60
C GLU A 87 -31.96 3.96 3.36
N ALA A 88 -31.17 5.00 3.15
CA ALA A 88 -29.73 4.85 2.99
C ALA A 88 -29.07 4.30 4.27
N ALA A 89 -29.50 4.79 5.44
CA ALA A 89 -29.04 4.28 6.72
C ALA A 89 -29.38 2.80 6.91
N GLN A 90 -30.58 2.37 6.55
CA GLN A 90 -30.96 0.95 6.64
C GLN A 90 -30.08 0.08 5.76
N ILE A 91 -29.82 0.47 4.51
CA ILE A 91 -28.94 -0.28 3.59
C ILE A 91 -27.51 -0.36 4.13
N ALA A 92 -27.01 0.74 4.72
CA ALA A 92 -25.68 0.77 5.35
C ALA A 92 -25.62 -0.12 6.60
N ILE A 93 -26.64 -0.05 7.47
CA ILE A 93 -26.76 -0.87 8.69
C ILE A 93 -26.78 -2.35 8.33
N ASP A 94 -27.55 -2.75 7.33
CA ASP A 94 -27.66 -4.15 6.92
C ASP A 94 -26.33 -4.73 6.45
N THR A 95 -25.45 -3.87 5.92
CA THR A 95 -24.14 -4.27 5.37
C THR A 95 -23.03 -4.29 6.42
N ALA A 96 -23.09 -3.41 7.43
CA ALA A 96 -22.00 -3.22 8.39
C ALA A 96 -21.91 -4.33 9.43
N ASP A 97 -20.70 -4.68 9.89
CA ASP A 97 -20.47 -5.57 11.05
C ASP A 97 -20.44 -4.77 12.36
N VAL A 98 -19.84 -3.57 12.34
CA VAL A 98 -19.80 -2.63 13.47
C VAL A 98 -20.20 -1.25 12.96
N ILE A 99 -20.99 -0.54 13.74
CA ILE A 99 -21.55 0.77 13.37
C ILE A 99 -20.99 1.84 14.28
N MET A 100 -20.43 2.89 13.70
CA MET A 100 -20.03 4.09 14.43
C MET A 100 -21.09 5.18 14.20
N PHE A 101 -21.85 5.50 15.25
CA PHE A 101 -22.84 6.57 15.22
C PHE A 101 -22.25 7.87 15.77
N ILE A 102 -22.14 8.88 14.92
CA ILE A 102 -21.51 10.16 15.27
C ILE A 102 -22.57 11.23 15.49
N THR A 103 -22.56 11.85 16.67
CA THR A 103 -23.42 12.96 17.06
C THR A 103 -22.61 14.23 17.35
N ASP A 104 -23.25 15.38 17.49
CA ASP A 104 -22.61 16.66 17.74
C ASP A 104 -23.03 17.21 19.11
N VAL A 105 -22.09 17.30 20.05
CA VAL A 105 -22.34 17.79 21.41
C VAL A 105 -22.91 19.20 21.43
N ARG A 106 -22.53 20.04 20.47
CA ARG A 106 -22.98 21.47 20.43
C ARG A 106 -24.43 21.62 19.99
N GLN A 107 -24.97 20.66 19.24
CA GLN A 107 -26.39 20.65 18.86
C GLN A 107 -27.27 20.03 19.95
N GLY A 108 -26.64 19.27 20.89
CA GLY A 108 -27.38 18.46 21.82
C GLY A 108 -28.10 17.30 21.13
N LEU A 109 -28.98 16.65 21.84
CA LEU A 109 -29.76 15.53 21.39
C LEU A 109 -30.94 16.00 20.51
N VAL A 110 -30.96 15.62 19.24
CA VAL A 110 -32.00 15.98 18.30
C VAL A 110 -32.91 14.80 17.95
N ASP A 111 -34.16 15.05 17.54
CA ASP A 111 -35.14 14.02 17.18
C ASP A 111 -34.62 13.06 16.07
N ALA A 112 -33.78 13.56 15.18
CA ALA A 112 -33.13 12.76 14.14
C ALA A 112 -32.21 11.71 14.74
N ASP A 113 -31.42 12.06 15.76
CA ASP A 113 -30.53 11.15 16.45
C ASP A 113 -31.32 10.03 17.16
N ALA A 114 -32.45 10.38 17.78
CA ALA A 114 -33.31 9.40 18.43
C ALA A 114 -33.91 8.40 17.44
N LYS A 115 -34.33 8.84 16.24
CA LYS A 115 -34.82 7.95 15.18
C LYS A 115 -33.76 6.99 14.68
N VAL A 116 -32.54 7.50 14.42
CA VAL A 116 -31.42 6.65 14.01
C VAL A 116 -31.07 5.66 15.12
N ALA A 117 -31.03 6.10 16.39
CA ALA A 117 -30.77 5.21 17.52
C ALA A 117 -31.79 4.09 17.63
N ASP A 118 -33.07 4.35 17.31
CA ASP A 118 -34.11 3.31 17.23
C ASP A 118 -33.80 2.25 16.16
N MET A 119 -33.37 2.68 14.98
CA MET A 119 -32.97 1.75 13.91
C MET A 119 -31.77 0.92 14.35
N LEU A 120 -30.79 1.54 14.99
CA LEU A 120 -29.58 0.89 15.46
C LEU A 120 -29.89 -0.15 16.55
N ARG A 121 -30.76 0.15 17.51
CA ARG A 121 -31.21 -0.82 18.52
C ARG A 121 -31.88 -2.04 17.91
N ARG A 122 -32.70 -1.83 16.86
CA ARG A 122 -33.38 -2.94 16.14
C ARG A 122 -32.43 -3.81 15.34
N SER A 123 -31.31 -3.27 14.85
CA SER A 123 -30.33 -3.99 14.06
C SER A 123 -29.58 -5.08 14.85
N ARG A 124 -29.52 -4.95 16.18
CA ARG A 124 -28.76 -5.81 17.10
C ARG A 124 -27.27 -5.89 16.77
N LYS A 125 -26.74 -4.98 15.97
CA LYS A 125 -25.32 -4.92 15.65
C LYS A 125 -24.57 -4.11 16.70
N PRO A 126 -23.26 -4.34 16.88
CA PRO A 126 -22.43 -3.49 17.75
C PRO A 126 -22.46 -2.04 17.28
N VAL A 127 -22.74 -1.15 18.20
CA VAL A 127 -22.79 0.29 17.92
C VAL A 127 -21.83 1.01 18.87
N ILE A 128 -20.98 1.85 18.32
CA ILE A 128 -20.11 2.76 19.06
C ILE A 128 -20.67 4.18 18.90
N LEU A 129 -21.16 4.75 19.99
CA LEU A 129 -21.67 6.13 20.02
C LEU A 129 -20.51 7.11 20.21
N ALA A 130 -20.18 7.88 19.17
CA ALA A 130 -19.16 8.91 19.19
C ALA A 130 -19.79 10.31 19.29
N VAL A 131 -19.58 11.01 20.39
CA VAL A 131 -20.06 12.38 20.57
C VAL A 131 -18.94 13.34 20.19
N ASN A 132 -19.07 13.98 19.03
CA ASN A 132 -18.04 14.82 18.41
C ASN A 132 -18.13 16.28 18.85
N LYS A 133 -17.08 17.05 18.56
CA LYS A 133 -16.86 18.45 18.90
C LYS A 133 -16.70 18.72 20.39
N VAL A 134 -16.27 17.72 21.15
CA VAL A 134 -15.90 17.86 22.56
C VAL A 134 -14.46 18.39 22.62
N ASP A 135 -14.28 19.67 22.32
CA ASP A 135 -12.96 20.32 22.28
C ASP A 135 -12.37 20.58 23.65
N ASN A 136 -13.21 20.54 24.70
CA ASN A 136 -12.85 20.68 26.10
C ASN A 136 -13.65 19.70 26.94
N PHE A 137 -13.01 18.63 27.42
CA PHE A 137 -13.66 17.60 28.22
C PHE A 137 -14.23 18.14 29.54
N ASP A 138 -13.48 19.00 30.25
CA ASP A 138 -13.92 19.50 31.56
C ASP A 138 -15.24 20.30 31.51
N LYS A 139 -15.48 20.98 30.39
CA LYS A 139 -16.68 21.80 30.23
C LYS A 139 -17.86 21.08 29.59
N LEU A 140 -17.58 20.15 28.65
CA LEU A 140 -18.61 19.55 27.80
C LEU A 140 -19.03 18.14 28.23
N MET A 141 -18.37 17.56 29.21
CA MET A 141 -18.75 16.22 29.72
C MET A 141 -20.20 16.15 30.24
N PRO A 142 -20.75 17.16 30.93
CA PRO A 142 -22.18 17.12 31.31
C PRO A 142 -23.10 16.96 30.10
N ASP A 143 -22.81 17.66 29.00
CA ASP A 143 -23.61 17.62 27.77
C ASP A 143 -23.42 16.25 27.06
N VAL A 144 -22.27 15.63 27.17
CA VAL A 144 -22.00 14.26 26.63
C VAL A 144 -22.91 13.24 27.33
N TYR A 145 -23.14 13.38 28.62
CA TYR A 145 -23.99 12.46 29.39
C TYR A 145 -25.44 12.45 28.93
N GLU A 146 -25.93 13.48 28.28
CA GLU A 146 -27.30 13.51 27.72
C GLU A 146 -27.47 12.41 26.64
N PHE A 147 -26.41 12.03 25.94
CA PHE A 147 -26.45 11.03 24.87
C PHE A 147 -26.66 9.60 25.37
N TYR A 148 -26.52 9.34 26.68
CA TYR A 148 -26.96 8.05 27.25
C TYR A 148 -28.45 7.79 27.02
N ASN A 149 -29.28 8.84 26.88
CA ASN A 149 -30.72 8.71 26.58
C ASN A 149 -30.98 8.02 25.23
N LEU A 150 -30.00 7.93 24.34
CA LEU A 150 -30.12 7.16 23.10
C LEU A 150 -30.17 5.65 23.32
N GLY A 151 -29.65 5.15 24.43
CA GLY A 151 -29.71 3.73 24.80
C GLY A 151 -29.04 2.77 23.82
N ILE A 152 -27.91 3.20 23.23
CA ILE A 152 -27.13 2.44 22.25
C ILE A 152 -25.66 2.21 22.70
N GLY A 153 -25.40 2.33 23.98
CA GLY A 153 -24.09 2.12 24.60
C GLY A 153 -23.53 3.40 25.20
N ASP A 154 -22.29 3.30 25.68
CA ASP A 154 -21.58 4.42 26.31
C ASP A 154 -21.15 5.45 25.27
N PRO A 155 -21.39 6.75 25.50
CA PRO A 155 -20.95 7.81 24.59
C PRO A 155 -19.44 8.03 24.72
N HIS A 156 -18.71 7.92 23.62
CA HIS A 156 -17.30 8.24 23.51
C HIS A 156 -17.11 9.71 23.12
N PRO A 157 -16.63 10.57 24.03
CA PRO A 157 -16.39 11.98 23.71
C PRO A 157 -15.15 12.10 22.82
N ILE A 158 -15.32 12.74 21.66
CA ILE A 158 -14.23 12.97 20.71
C ILE A 158 -14.20 14.41 20.22
N SER A 159 -13.05 14.86 19.77
CA SER A 159 -12.91 16.04 18.92
C SER A 159 -12.12 15.67 17.67
N ALA A 160 -12.81 15.55 16.55
CA ALA A 160 -12.19 15.24 15.27
C ALA A 160 -11.19 16.32 14.83
N ALA A 161 -11.44 17.60 15.16
CA ALA A 161 -10.58 18.72 14.82
C ALA A 161 -9.24 18.69 15.59
N SER A 162 -9.29 18.44 16.90
CA SER A 162 -8.12 18.41 17.78
C SER A 162 -7.54 17.00 18.00
N LYS A 163 -8.18 15.97 17.44
CA LYS A 163 -7.83 14.54 17.56
C LYS A 163 -7.90 13.99 18.99
N LEU A 164 -8.66 14.63 19.87
CA LEU A 164 -8.88 14.17 21.25
C LEU A 164 -9.88 13.01 21.27
N GLY A 165 -9.65 12.00 22.11
CA GLY A 165 -10.52 10.84 22.33
C GLY A 165 -10.66 9.87 21.17
N LEU A 166 -9.99 10.11 20.03
CA LEU A 166 -10.10 9.24 18.86
C LEU A 166 -9.48 7.85 19.08
N GLY A 167 -8.39 7.77 19.87
CA GLY A 167 -7.73 6.50 20.18
C GLY A 167 -8.68 5.55 20.89
N ASP A 168 -9.23 5.99 22.02
CA ASP A 168 -10.13 5.19 22.86
C ASP A 168 -11.40 4.76 22.09
N MET A 169 -11.95 5.65 21.27
CA MET A 169 -13.10 5.35 20.41
C MET A 169 -12.76 4.29 19.34
N LEU A 170 -11.57 4.38 18.69
CA LEU A 170 -11.13 3.40 17.71
C LEU A 170 -10.82 2.05 18.36
N ASP A 171 -10.23 2.03 19.55
CA ASP A 171 -9.99 0.80 20.31
C ASP A 171 -11.33 0.12 20.66
N ALA A 172 -12.36 0.89 21.01
CA ALA A 172 -13.72 0.37 21.21
C ALA A 172 -14.32 -0.22 19.92
N VAL A 173 -14.08 0.38 18.75
CA VAL A 173 -14.50 -0.20 17.45
C VAL A 173 -13.78 -1.52 17.19
N ILE A 174 -12.46 -1.56 17.39
CA ILE A 174 -11.63 -2.74 17.12
C ILE A 174 -12.02 -3.91 18.04
N SER A 175 -12.39 -3.63 19.30
CA SER A 175 -12.82 -4.67 20.25
C SER A 175 -14.06 -5.46 19.82
N HIS A 176 -14.83 -4.92 18.88
CA HIS A 176 -16.03 -5.59 18.33
C HIS A 176 -15.75 -6.33 17.02
N PHE A 177 -14.55 -6.25 16.48
CA PHE A 177 -14.17 -7.11 15.36
C PHE A 177 -14.01 -8.54 15.87
N PRO A 178 -14.36 -9.56 15.05
CA PRO A 178 -14.07 -10.95 15.40
C PRO A 178 -12.59 -11.06 15.77
N GLU A 179 -12.27 -11.63 16.91
CA GLU A 179 -10.90 -12.06 17.16
C GLU A 179 -10.54 -12.98 16.01
N ASP A 180 -9.57 -12.58 15.20
CA ASP A 180 -8.95 -13.46 14.22
C ASP A 180 -8.40 -14.64 15.02
N SER A 181 -9.14 -15.74 15.05
CA SER A 181 -8.71 -17.01 15.64
C SER A 181 -7.61 -17.68 14.82
N THR A 182 -7.17 -17.02 13.81
CA THR A 182 -5.89 -17.17 13.12
C THR A 182 -5.09 -15.91 13.40
N GLU A 183 -4.22 -15.93 14.44
CA GLU A 183 -2.88 -15.41 14.20
C GLU A 183 -2.48 -16.08 12.88
N GLU A 184 -2.72 -15.43 11.74
CA GLU A 184 -1.94 -15.71 10.55
C GLU A 184 -0.53 -15.44 11.05
N GLU A 185 0.21 -16.52 11.40
CA GLU A 185 1.65 -16.46 11.50
C GLU A 185 2.06 -15.64 10.29
N GLU A 186 2.59 -14.43 10.52
CA GLU A 186 3.01 -13.57 9.41
C GLU A 186 3.86 -14.48 8.55
N ASP A 187 3.35 -14.80 7.35
CA ASP A 187 4.03 -15.71 6.45
C ASP A 187 5.38 -15.08 6.12
N GLU A 188 6.39 -15.44 6.91
CA GLU A 188 7.75 -14.92 6.83
C GLU A 188 8.46 -15.32 5.54
N ARG A 189 7.83 -16.23 4.76
CA ARG A 189 8.39 -16.65 3.48
C ARG A 189 8.50 -15.47 2.52
N PRO A 190 9.64 -15.30 1.85
CA PRO A 190 9.79 -14.25 0.85
C PRO A 190 8.73 -14.32 -0.25
N LYS A 191 7.95 -13.26 -0.41
CA LYS A 191 6.93 -13.12 -1.45
C LYS A 191 7.52 -12.40 -2.66
N VAL A 192 7.50 -13.05 -3.82
CA VAL A 192 8.21 -12.61 -5.03
C VAL A 192 7.23 -12.42 -6.18
N ALA A 193 7.22 -11.23 -6.80
CA ALA A 193 6.48 -10.97 -8.04
C ALA A 193 7.41 -10.88 -9.24
N ILE A 194 7.02 -11.47 -10.38
CA ILE A 194 7.75 -11.32 -11.65
C ILE A 194 6.98 -10.34 -12.54
N ILE A 195 7.58 -9.18 -12.79
CA ILE A 195 6.99 -8.07 -13.53
C ILE A 195 7.77 -7.75 -14.80
N GLY A 196 7.18 -7.00 -15.71
CA GLY A 196 7.80 -6.62 -16.98
C GLY A 196 6.82 -6.68 -18.13
N LYS A 197 7.25 -6.22 -19.29
CA LYS A 197 6.47 -6.17 -20.55
C LYS A 197 5.98 -7.57 -20.98
N PRO A 198 4.97 -7.66 -21.85
CA PRO A 198 4.62 -8.89 -22.54
C PRO A 198 5.83 -9.47 -23.30
N ASN A 199 5.91 -10.79 -23.41
CA ASN A 199 6.93 -11.53 -24.20
C ASN A 199 8.41 -11.40 -23.77
N VAL A 200 8.74 -10.73 -22.68
CA VAL A 200 10.12 -10.68 -22.14
C VAL A 200 10.58 -12.00 -21.52
N GLY A 201 9.69 -12.98 -21.38
CA GLY A 201 10.01 -14.34 -20.90
C GLY A 201 9.67 -14.61 -19.43
N LYS A 202 8.77 -13.85 -18.81
CA LYS A 202 8.33 -14.06 -17.41
C LYS A 202 7.88 -15.49 -17.13
N SER A 203 6.97 -16.03 -17.96
CA SER A 203 6.47 -17.41 -17.83
C SER A 203 7.59 -18.46 -18.01
N SER A 204 8.55 -18.18 -18.87
CA SER A 204 9.70 -19.08 -19.09
C SER A 204 10.62 -19.10 -17.88
N ILE A 205 10.82 -17.97 -17.22
CA ILE A 205 11.61 -17.86 -15.98
C ILE A 205 10.95 -18.67 -14.87
N ILE A 206 9.65 -18.48 -14.63
CA ILE A 206 8.89 -19.22 -13.62
C ILE A 206 8.98 -20.73 -13.88
N ASN A 207 8.74 -21.17 -15.12
CA ASN A 207 8.84 -22.59 -15.48
C ASN A 207 10.25 -23.16 -15.25
N LYS A 208 11.28 -22.36 -15.50
CA LYS A 208 12.67 -22.79 -15.27
C LYS A 208 13.02 -22.81 -13.77
N LEU A 209 12.49 -21.90 -12.97
CA LEU A 209 12.63 -21.90 -11.52
C LEU A 209 11.97 -23.15 -10.92
N MET A 210 10.78 -23.51 -11.37
CA MET A 210 10.05 -24.70 -10.93
C MET A 210 10.66 -26.02 -11.43
N GLY A 211 11.24 -26.03 -12.62
CA GLY A 211 11.72 -27.25 -13.30
C GLY A 211 13.10 -27.76 -12.89
N LYS A 212 13.72 -27.29 -11.80
CA LYS A 212 15.01 -27.81 -11.30
C LYS A 212 14.81 -29.02 -10.40
N ASN A 213 15.62 -30.06 -10.58
CA ASN A 213 15.58 -31.37 -9.86
C ASN A 213 15.64 -31.31 -8.31
N ARG A 214 15.62 -30.15 -7.70
CA ARG A 214 15.65 -29.91 -6.23
C ARG A 214 14.52 -29.04 -5.74
N VAL A 215 13.47 -28.84 -6.56
CA VAL A 215 12.36 -27.93 -6.27
C VAL A 215 11.11 -28.75 -6.00
N ILE A 216 10.52 -28.58 -4.84
CA ILE A 216 9.18 -29.06 -4.51
C ILE A 216 8.23 -27.89 -4.78
N VAL A 217 7.19 -28.10 -5.58
CA VAL A 217 6.16 -27.10 -5.90
C VAL A 217 4.87 -27.53 -5.23
N SER A 218 4.31 -26.64 -4.42
CA SER A 218 2.94 -26.79 -3.90
C SER A 218 2.11 -25.59 -4.34
N ASP A 219 0.97 -25.85 -4.95
CA ASP A 219 0.01 -24.82 -5.27
C ASP A 219 -0.84 -24.58 -4.00
N ILE A 220 -0.68 -23.42 -3.39
CA ILE A 220 -1.58 -22.99 -2.33
C ILE A 220 -2.78 -22.39 -3.04
N ALA A 221 -3.90 -23.10 -3.03
CA ALA A 221 -5.19 -22.54 -3.40
C ALA A 221 -5.56 -21.51 -2.33
N GLY A 222 -5.29 -20.24 -2.62
CA GLY A 222 -5.85 -19.16 -1.82
C GLY A 222 -7.39 -19.21 -1.91
N THR A 223 -8.06 -18.79 -0.86
CA THR A 223 -9.53 -18.78 -0.71
C THR A 223 -10.26 -17.87 -1.71
N THR A 224 -9.58 -17.30 -2.69
CA THR A 224 -10.15 -16.43 -3.73
C THR A 224 -9.89 -16.97 -5.13
N ARG A 225 -10.93 -17.05 -5.92
CA ARG A 225 -11.05 -17.73 -7.23
C ARG A 225 -10.10 -17.31 -8.35
N ASP A 226 -9.20 -16.31 -8.20
CA ASP A 226 -8.49 -15.70 -9.33
C ASP A 226 -6.96 -15.53 -9.20
N ALA A 227 -6.34 -15.78 -8.07
CA ALA A 227 -4.87 -15.69 -7.94
C ALA A 227 -4.30 -16.97 -7.34
N ILE A 228 -3.60 -17.76 -8.13
CA ILE A 228 -2.87 -18.94 -7.64
C ILE A 228 -1.42 -18.51 -7.44
N ASP A 229 -1.04 -18.35 -6.17
CA ASP A 229 0.34 -18.18 -5.77
C ASP A 229 1.01 -19.57 -5.72
N THR A 230 2.30 -19.64 -6.05
CA THR A 230 3.01 -20.91 -6.06
C THR A 230 4.17 -20.87 -5.07
N THR A 231 4.16 -21.78 -4.11
CA THR A 231 5.30 -21.99 -3.21
C THR A 231 6.37 -22.85 -3.92
N ILE A 232 7.60 -22.37 -3.90
CA ILE A 232 8.77 -23.05 -4.45
C ILE A 232 9.78 -23.25 -3.34
N THR A 233 10.15 -24.50 -3.06
CA THR A 233 11.20 -24.84 -2.11
C THR A 233 12.53 -25.00 -2.84
N TYR A 234 13.53 -24.20 -2.49
CA TYR A 234 14.89 -24.30 -3.04
C TYR A 234 15.92 -24.29 -1.90
N ASN A 235 16.80 -25.28 -1.86
CA ASN A 235 17.81 -25.44 -0.80
C ASN A 235 17.24 -25.40 0.63
N LYS A 236 16.08 -26.04 0.86
CA LYS A 236 15.35 -26.09 2.15
C LYS A 236 14.72 -24.74 2.58
N LYS A 237 14.73 -23.72 1.75
CA LYS A 237 14.01 -22.46 1.95
C LYS A 237 12.79 -22.40 1.05
N GLU A 238 11.73 -21.81 1.53
CA GLU A 238 10.48 -21.63 0.78
C GLU A 238 10.33 -20.19 0.30
N TYR A 239 9.84 -20.03 -0.92
CA TYR A 239 9.59 -18.76 -1.60
C TYR A 239 8.19 -18.79 -2.19
N VAL A 240 7.41 -17.75 -2.00
CA VAL A 240 6.04 -17.63 -2.55
C VAL A 240 6.07 -16.73 -3.77
N PHE A 241 5.84 -17.31 -4.96
CA PHE A 241 5.73 -16.55 -6.20
C PHE A 241 4.27 -16.15 -6.45
N ILE A 242 4.03 -14.83 -6.52
CA ILE A 242 2.71 -14.20 -6.60
C ILE A 242 2.19 -14.18 -8.03
N ASP A 243 0.89 -14.41 -8.22
CA ASP A 243 0.14 -14.36 -9.49
C ASP A 243 0.75 -15.23 -10.62
N THR A 244 1.20 -16.42 -10.28
CA THR A 244 1.79 -17.34 -11.27
C THR A 244 0.76 -17.90 -12.25
N ALA A 245 -0.52 -17.95 -11.91
CA ALA A 245 -1.60 -18.41 -12.80
C ALA A 245 -1.77 -17.52 -14.02
N GLY A 246 -1.67 -16.20 -13.84
CA GLY A 246 -1.66 -15.25 -14.96
C GLY A 246 -0.48 -15.44 -15.90
N LEU A 247 0.64 -15.92 -15.37
CA LEU A 247 1.86 -16.23 -16.15
C LEU A 247 1.80 -17.61 -16.83
N ARG A 248 1.03 -18.57 -16.29
CA ARG A 248 0.90 -19.95 -16.83
C ARG A 248 -0.14 -20.06 -17.96
N ARG A 249 -1.24 -19.30 -17.91
CA ARG A 249 -2.27 -19.34 -18.94
C ARG A 249 -1.78 -18.66 -20.22
N LYS A 250 -1.32 -19.45 -21.18
CA LYS A 250 -1.07 -18.99 -22.55
C LYS A 250 -2.38 -18.67 -23.24
N ASN A 251 -2.62 -17.40 -23.47
CA ASN A 251 -3.32 -16.74 -24.57
C ASN A 251 -4.58 -17.33 -25.22
N LYS A 252 -5.61 -16.52 -25.19
CA LYS A 252 -6.41 -16.28 -26.42
C LYS A 252 -7.26 -15.01 -26.29
N ILE A 253 -6.70 -13.83 -26.11
CA ILE A 253 -7.44 -12.58 -26.39
C ILE A 253 -6.41 -11.47 -26.63
N LYS A 254 -6.42 -10.94 -27.84
CA LYS A 254 -5.51 -9.93 -28.37
C LYS A 254 -6.16 -8.58 -28.35
N GLU A 255 -6.43 -7.80 -27.52
CA GLU A 255 -6.74 -6.37 -27.69
C GLU A 255 -7.02 -5.57 -26.39
N ASP A 256 -7.28 -6.23 -25.24
CA ASP A 256 -7.41 -5.53 -23.95
C ASP A 256 -6.21 -5.72 -22.99
N LEU A 257 -5.11 -6.22 -23.54
CA LEU A 257 -4.00 -6.82 -22.77
C LEU A 257 -3.12 -5.81 -22.02
N GLU A 258 -2.99 -4.57 -22.48
CA GLU A 258 -2.06 -3.61 -21.84
C GLU A 258 -2.62 -3.04 -20.54
N ARG A 259 -3.90 -2.66 -20.50
CA ARG A 259 -4.55 -2.12 -19.30
C ARG A 259 -4.68 -3.17 -18.19
N TYR A 260 -5.08 -4.39 -18.52
CA TYR A 260 -5.15 -5.52 -17.58
C TYR A 260 -3.78 -5.94 -17.07
N SER A 261 -2.73 -5.82 -17.89
CA SER A 261 -1.36 -6.13 -17.52
C SER A 261 -0.82 -5.17 -16.45
N ILE A 262 -1.12 -3.87 -16.53
CA ILE A 262 -0.68 -2.87 -15.54
C ILE A 262 -1.39 -3.09 -14.20
N ILE A 263 -2.71 -3.29 -14.20
CA ILE A 263 -3.49 -3.51 -12.97
C ILE A 263 -3.00 -4.77 -12.23
N ARG A 264 -2.75 -5.85 -12.95
CA ARG A 264 -2.19 -7.08 -12.38
C ARG A 264 -0.78 -6.87 -11.85
N THR A 265 0.05 -6.12 -12.57
CA THR A 265 1.41 -5.78 -12.11
C THR A 265 1.35 -5.01 -10.82
N VAL A 266 0.45 -4.03 -10.71
CA VAL A 266 0.24 -3.26 -9.47
C VAL A 266 -0.18 -4.18 -8.32
N ALA A 267 -1.19 -5.02 -8.53
CA ALA A 267 -1.68 -5.95 -7.51
C ALA A 267 -0.61 -6.96 -7.06
N ALA A 268 0.18 -7.49 -7.99
CA ALA A 268 1.28 -8.40 -7.66
C ALA A 268 2.39 -7.70 -6.88
N VAL A 269 2.75 -6.46 -7.28
CA VAL A 269 3.76 -5.66 -6.59
C VAL A 269 3.31 -5.30 -5.18
N GLU A 270 2.04 -5.02 -4.94
CA GLU A 270 1.53 -4.72 -3.60
C GLU A 270 1.71 -5.87 -2.62
N ARG A 271 1.47 -7.09 -3.07
CA ARG A 271 1.52 -8.31 -2.26
C ARG A 271 2.92 -8.89 -2.07
N CYS A 272 3.91 -8.49 -2.89
CA CYS A 272 5.25 -9.03 -2.82
C CYS A 272 6.16 -8.26 -1.84
N ASP A 273 7.25 -8.89 -1.43
CA ASP A 273 8.42 -8.26 -0.78
C ASP A 273 9.43 -7.82 -1.82
N ILE A 274 9.60 -8.64 -2.87
CA ILE A 274 10.59 -8.43 -3.94
C ILE A 274 9.91 -8.50 -5.30
N ALA A 275 10.19 -7.52 -6.16
CA ALA A 275 9.81 -7.49 -7.56
C ALA A 275 11.00 -7.84 -8.46
N ILE A 276 10.85 -8.84 -9.32
CA ILE A 276 11.81 -9.18 -10.37
C ILE A 276 11.36 -8.51 -11.66
N LEU A 277 11.99 -7.41 -12.03
CA LEU A 277 11.76 -6.74 -13.31
C LEU A 277 12.50 -7.47 -14.42
N VAL A 278 11.76 -8.06 -15.35
CA VAL A 278 12.34 -8.78 -16.49
C VAL A 278 12.44 -7.86 -17.69
N ILE A 279 13.65 -7.70 -18.22
CA ILE A 279 13.97 -6.91 -19.41
C ILE A 279 14.45 -7.87 -20.52
N ASP A 280 14.05 -7.61 -21.76
CA ASP A 280 14.53 -8.33 -22.92
C ASP A 280 15.88 -7.79 -23.36
N ALA A 281 16.93 -8.60 -23.34
CA ALA A 281 18.27 -8.19 -23.75
C ALA A 281 18.36 -7.79 -25.22
N THR A 282 17.48 -8.31 -26.09
CA THR A 282 17.49 -8.01 -27.52
C THR A 282 16.90 -6.61 -27.84
N GLU A 283 16.01 -6.14 -26.98
CA GLU A 283 15.40 -4.80 -27.10
C GLU A 283 16.14 -3.75 -26.25
N GLY A 284 16.77 -4.20 -25.17
CA GLY A 284 17.33 -3.32 -24.13
C GLY A 284 16.25 -2.75 -23.19
N VAL A 285 16.66 -1.80 -22.34
CA VAL A 285 15.76 -1.12 -21.41
C VAL A 285 14.94 -0.04 -22.14
N THR A 286 13.63 0.02 -21.84
CA THR A 286 12.69 0.96 -22.50
C THR A 286 11.96 1.81 -21.46
N GLU A 287 11.29 2.88 -21.92
CA GLU A 287 10.44 3.73 -21.06
C GLU A 287 9.31 2.94 -20.36
N GLN A 288 8.77 1.92 -21.02
CA GLN A 288 7.74 1.06 -20.41
C GLN A 288 8.31 0.23 -19.26
N ASP A 289 9.53 -0.25 -19.39
CA ASP A 289 10.22 -0.93 -18.28
C ASP A 289 10.49 0.04 -17.13
N ALA A 290 10.83 1.31 -17.41
CA ALA A 290 11.00 2.33 -16.39
C ALA A 290 9.69 2.65 -15.65
N LYS A 291 8.57 2.72 -16.34
CA LYS A 291 7.24 2.91 -15.71
C LYS A 291 6.89 1.74 -14.78
N ILE A 292 7.10 0.50 -15.21
CA ILE A 292 6.85 -0.70 -14.40
C ILE A 292 7.79 -0.74 -13.20
N ALA A 293 9.06 -0.38 -13.38
CA ALA A 293 10.06 -0.28 -12.32
C ALA A 293 9.66 0.79 -11.28
N GLY A 294 9.17 1.94 -11.74
CA GLY A 294 8.68 3.04 -10.89
C GLY A 294 7.59 2.58 -9.92
N ILE A 295 6.66 1.73 -10.38
CA ILE A 295 5.62 1.16 -9.53
C ILE A 295 6.22 0.39 -8.34
N ALA A 296 7.22 -0.45 -8.55
CA ALA A 296 7.85 -1.22 -7.49
C ALA A 296 8.69 -0.34 -6.55
N HIS A 297 9.38 0.65 -7.11
CA HIS A 297 10.19 1.61 -6.35
C HIS A 297 9.35 2.46 -5.39
N GLU A 298 8.26 3.07 -5.89
CA GLU A 298 7.36 3.90 -5.09
C GLU A 298 6.73 3.12 -3.93
N ARG A 299 6.53 1.81 -4.10
CA ARG A 299 5.99 0.94 -3.05
C ARG A 299 7.04 0.43 -2.07
N GLY A 300 8.31 0.77 -2.29
CA GLY A 300 9.38 0.39 -1.38
C GLY A 300 9.76 -1.09 -1.44
N LYS A 301 9.50 -1.75 -2.56
CA LYS A 301 9.80 -3.18 -2.72
C LYS A 301 11.29 -3.41 -2.98
N GLY A 302 11.78 -4.60 -2.64
CA GLY A 302 13.08 -5.07 -3.11
C GLY A 302 13.04 -5.28 -4.61
N ILE A 303 14.14 -5.00 -5.32
CA ILE A 303 14.15 -5.02 -6.78
C ILE A 303 15.35 -5.78 -7.32
N ILE A 304 15.04 -6.76 -8.19
CA ILE A 304 16.01 -7.45 -9.03
C ILE A 304 15.70 -7.12 -10.49
N ILE A 305 16.68 -6.64 -11.24
CA ILE A 305 16.56 -6.42 -12.68
C ILE A 305 17.15 -7.64 -13.38
N ALA A 306 16.29 -8.48 -13.95
CA ALA A 306 16.67 -9.69 -14.68
C ALA A 306 16.69 -9.43 -16.17
N VAL A 307 17.88 -9.28 -16.75
CA VAL A 307 18.09 -9.12 -18.19
C VAL A 307 18.07 -10.51 -18.82
N ASN A 308 16.92 -10.85 -19.40
CA ASN A 308 16.66 -12.18 -19.99
C ASN A 308 16.99 -12.22 -21.49
N LYS A 309 16.99 -13.41 -22.06
CA LYS A 309 17.41 -13.72 -23.43
C LYS A 309 18.88 -13.37 -23.69
N TRP A 310 19.68 -13.47 -22.64
CA TRP A 310 21.12 -13.17 -22.74
C TRP A 310 21.89 -14.09 -23.69
N ASP A 311 21.32 -15.25 -24.02
CA ASP A 311 21.81 -16.18 -25.03
C ASP A 311 21.74 -15.64 -26.46
N ALA A 312 20.79 -14.75 -26.74
CA ALA A 312 20.54 -14.18 -28.07
C ALA A 312 21.40 -12.92 -28.38
N VAL A 313 22.17 -12.42 -27.42
CA VAL A 313 22.99 -11.23 -27.58
C VAL A 313 24.41 -11.62 -27.99
N GLU A 314 24.95 -10.97 -29.03
CA GLU A 314 26.38 -11.03 -29.35
C GLU A 314 27.21 -10.36 -28.24
N LYS A 315 28.24 -11.05 -27.76
CA LYS A 315 28.99 -10.65 -26.56
C LYS A 315 30.45 -10.35 -26.88
N ASN A 316 30.89 -9.22 -26.37
CA ASN A 316 32.30 -8.89 -26.24
C ASN A 316 32.62 -8.58 -24.76
N ASP A 317 33.88 -8.30 -24.45
CA ASP A 317 34.33 -8.03 -23.07
C ASP A 317 33.64 -6.82 -22.41
N LYS A 318 33.07 -5.90 -23.20
CA LYS A 318 32.44 -4.68 -22.74
C LYS A 318 30.91 -4.75 -22.69
N THR A 319 30.29 -5.76 -23.33
CA THR A 319 28.81 -5.85 -23.48
C THR A 319 28.08 -5.76 -22.16
N ILE A 320 28.54 -6.46 -21.11
CA ILE A 320 27.93 -6.43 -19.78
C ILE A 320 28.00 -5.01 -19.19
N TYR A 321 29.12 -4.33 -19.31
CA TYR A 321 29.31 -2.96 -18.80
C TYR A 321 28.41 -1.96 -19.51
N GLU A 322 28.30 -2.06 -20.83
CA GLU A 322 27.46 -1.18 -21.63
C GLU A 322 25.97 -1.36 -21.30
N PHE A 323 25.51 -2.60 -21.16
CA PHE A 323 24.14 -2.89 -20.73
C PHE A 323 23.87 -2.37 -19.31
N THR A 324 24.81 -2.63 -18.39
CA THR A 324 24.69 -2.17 -17.00
C THR A 324 24.62 -0.63 -16.92
N SER A 325 25.46 0.09 -17.70
CA SER A 325 25.44 1.55 -17.76
C SER A 325 24.10 2.05 -18.29
N LYS A 326 23.62 1.54 -19.42
CA LYS A 326 22.33 1.94 -20.00
C LYS A 326 21.16 1.71 -19.04
N ILE A 327 21.15 0.58 -18.34
CA ILE A 327 20.12 0.29 -17.33
C ILE A 327 20.18 1.29 -16.19
N LYS A 328 21.37 1.57 -15.66
CA LYS A 328 21.57 2.53 -14.56
C LYS A 328 21.23 3.96 -14.96
N ASP A 329 21.49 4.36 -16.20
CA ASP A 329 21.14 5.68 -16.72
C ASP A 329 19.62 5.84 -16.87
N THR A 330 18.96 4.85 -17.46
CA THR A 330 17.49 4.85 -17.67
C THR A 330 16.74 4.71 -16.35
N LEU A 331 17.24 3.88 -15.42
CA LEU A 331 16.63 3.60 -14.10
C LEU A 331 17.42 4.29 -12.97
N SER A 332 17.88 5.52 -13.18
CA SER A 332 18.74 6.25 -12.24
C SER A 332 18.13 6.46 -10.84
N PHE A 333 16.79 6.43 -10.74
CA PHE A 333 16.04 6.53 -9.48
C PHE A 333 16.15 5.27 -8.61
N MET A 334 16.60 4.13 -9.16
CA MET A 334 16.78 2.86 -8.47
C MET A 334 18.20 2.27 -8.65
N SER A 335 19.20 3.09 -8.49
CA SER A 335 20.61 2.69 -8.61
C SER A 335 21.04 1.57 -7.64
N TYR A 336 20.25 1.30 -6.61
CA TYR A 336 20.43 0.24 -5.63
C TYR A 336 20.00 -1.14 -6.13
N ALA A 337 19.24 -1.23 -7.24
CA ALA A 337 18.70 -2.48 -7.74
C ALA A 337 19.81 -3.44 -8.20
N GLU A 338 19.65 -4.72 -7.90
CA GLU A 338 20.58 -5.76 -8.32
C GLU A 338 20.29 -6.19 -9.75
N ILE A 339 21.33 -6.19 -10.61
CA ILE A 339 21.21 -6.55 -12.02
C ILE A 339 21.80 -7.94 -12.24
N ILE A 340 21.02 -8.82 -12.89
CA ILE A 340 21.43 -10.15 -13.25
C ILE A 340 21.13 -10.43 -14.74
N PHE A 341 22.12 -11.01 -15.45
CA PHE A 341 21.98 -11.42 -16.85
C PHE A 341 21.68 -12.91 -16.92
N ILE A 342 20.52 -13.28 -17.44
CA ILE A 342 20.00 -14.65 -17.43
C ILE A 342 19.55 -15.11 -18.82
N SER A 343 19.42 -16.42 -19.00
CA SER A 343 18.68 -17.00 -20.11
C SER A 343 17.67 -18.02 -19.59
N ALA A 344 16.39 -17.69 -19.74
CA ALA A 344 15.32 -18.63 -19.41
C ALA A 344 15.30 -19.85 -20.37
N LEU A 345 15.80 -19.70 -21.60
CA LEU A 345 15.90 -20.77 -22.58
C LEU A 345 16.94 -21.82 -22.15
N THR A 346 18.17 -21.40 -21.91
CA THR A 346 19.27 -22.30 -21.55
C THR A 346 19.31 -22.64 -20.06
N GLY A 347 18.68 -21.86 -19.22
CA GLY A 347 18.73 -21.98 -17.75
C GLY A 347 19.95 -21.31 -17.12
N GLN A 348 20.71 -20.52 -17.90
CA GLN A 348 21.92 -19.85 -17.44
C GLN A 348 21.58 -18.86 -16.31
N ARG A 349 22.28 -18.97 -15.17
CA ARG A 349 22.20 -18.11 -13.98
C ARG A 349 20.81 -17.99 -13.32
N ILE A 350 19.80 -18.76 -13.73
CA ILE A 350 18.46 -18.74 -13.12
C ILE A 350 18.51 -19.05 -11.61
N GLY A 351 19.34 -19.99 -11.17
CA GLY A 351 19.47 -20.33 -9.74
C GLY A 351 20.02 -19.21 -8.86
N LYS A 352 20.79 -18.26 -9.44
CA LYS A 352 21.29 -17.10 -8.69
C LYS A 352 20.21 -16.11 -8.27
N ILE A 353 19.02 -16.22 -8.85
CA ILE A 353 17.86 -15.40 -8.43
C ILE A 353 17.53 -15.67 -6.97
N TYR A 354 17.58 -16.90 -6.49
CA TYR A 354 17.30 -17.23 -5.09
C TYR A 354 18.33 -16.62 -4.14
N GLU A 355 19.62 -16.63 -4.51
CA GLU A 355 20.69 -16.01 -3.73
C GLU A 355 20.47 -14.47 -3.62
N LEU A 356 20.01 -13.83 -4.71
CA LEU A 356 19.69 -12.41 -4.71
C LEU A 356 18.45 -12.11 -3.87
N ILE A 357 17.42 -12.95 -3.93
CA ILE A 357 16.23 -12.82 -3.07
C ILE A 357 16.63 -12.83 -1.60
N ASP A 358 17.43 -13.83 -1.18
CA ASP A 358 17.91 -13.92 0.20
C ASP A 358 18.69 -12.66 0.60
N THR A 359 19.65 -12.23 -0.22
CA THR A 359 20.46 -11.03 0.05
C THR A 359 19.59 -9.77 0.22
N ILE A 360 18.54 -9.64 -0.58
CA ILE A 360 17.64 -8.47 -0.52
C ILE A 360 16.75 -8.55 0.72
N ILE A 361 16.22 -9.72 1.06
CA ILE A 361 15.43 -9.90 2.30
C ILE A 361 16.27 -9.57 3.52
N ASP A 362 17.51 -10.07 3.59
CA ASP A 362 18.44 -9.74 4.68
C ASP A 362 18.67 -8.21 4.76
N SER A 363 18.85 -7.55 3.62
CA SER A 363 18.98 -6.09 3.56
C SER A 363 17.70 -5.37 4.01
N GLN A 364 16.52 -5.85 3.62
CA GLN A 364 15.23 -5.24 3.99
C GLN A 364 14.91 -5.38 5.47
N THR A 365 15.30 -6.49 6.09
CA THR A 365 15.02 -6.80 7.51
C THR A 365 16.08 -6.27 8.46
N MET A 366 17.18 -5.75 7.93
CA MET A 366 18.29 -5.20 8.72
C MET A 366 17.82 -4.07 9.63
N ARG A 367 18.15 -4.17 10.93
CA ARG A 367 17.93 -3.10 11.91
C ARG A 367 19.26 -2.52 12.36
N ILE A 368 19.37 -1.21 12.28
CA ILE A 368 20.55 -0.46 12.70
C ILE A 368 20.27 0.16 14.07
N PRO A 369 21.14 -0.07 15.08
CA PRO A 369 21.02 0.60 16.36
C PRO A 369 21.08 2.13 16.20
N THR A 370 20.22 2.84 16.94
CA THR A 370 20.11 4.31 16.85
C THR A 370 21.44 5.02 17.11
N GLY A 371 22.28 4.51 18.03
CA GLY A 371 23.61 5.06 18.32
C GLY A 371 24.51 5.05 17.09
N VAL A 372 24.68 3.88 16.44
CA VAL A 372 25.51 3.70 15.24
C VAL A 372 24.99 4.56 14.07
N LEU A 373 23.66 4.65 13.93
CA LEU A 373 23.04 5.47 12.89
C LEU A 373 23.38 6.97 13.08
N ASN A 374 23.41 7.45 14.33
CA ASN A 374 23.72 8.86 14.61
C ASN A 374 25.22 9.15 14.57
N GLU A 375 26.11 8.18 14.79
CA GLU A 375 27.54 8.32 14.51
C GLU A 375 27.76 8.60 13.01
N ILE A 376 27.18 7.78 12.12
CA ILE A 376 27.25 7.97 10.67
C ILE A 376 26.64 9.31 10.25
N LEU A 377 25.51 9.70 10.84
CA LEU A 377 24.88 10.99 10.58
C LEU A 377 25.82 12.14 10.96
N THR A 378 26.48 12.07 12.09
CA THR A 378 27.42 13.08 12.57
C THR A 378 28.62 13.21 11.62
N GLU A 379 29.19 12.08 11.19
CA GLU A 379 30.28 12.07 10.19
C GLU A 379 29.81 12.65 8.86
N ALA A 380 28.63 12.25 8.38
CA ALA A 380 28.07 12.76 7.14
C ALA A 380 27.86 14.29 7.17
N VAL A 381 27.31 14.81 8.26
CA VAL A 381 27.13 16.26 8.48
C VAL A 381 28.46 16.99 8.55
N ALA A 382 29.50 16.40 9.16
CA ALA A 382 30.83 16.98 9.23
C ALA A 382 31.53 17.03 7.86
N MET A 383 31.35 15.98 7.03
CA MET A 383 31.95 15.93 5.69
C MET A 383 31.25 16.89 4.70
N LYS A 384 29.93 16.96 4.76
CA LYS A 384 29.14 17.84 3.90
C LYS A 384 28.09 18.56 4.72
N GLN A 385 28.31 19.84 4.92
CA GLN A 385 27.40 20.66 5.70
C GLN A 385 26.01 20.74 5.09
N PRO A 386 24.93 20.70 5.94
CA PRO A 386 23.57 20.82 5.48
C PRO A 386 23.30 22.15 4.74
N PRO A 387 22.34 22.14 3.80
CA PRO A 387 21.99 23.32 3.02
C PRO A 387 21.43 24.43 3.91
N SER A 388 21.54 25.66 3.41
CA SER A 388 20.90 26.84 4.01
C SER A 388 20.02 27.52 2.97
N ASP A 389 18.85 27.99 3.37
CA ASP A 389 17.95 28.83 2.58
C ASP A 389 17.55 30.06 3.38
N LYS A 390 17.58 31.24 2.74
CA LYS A 390 17.19 32.54 3.32
C LYS A 390 17.80 32.82 4.71
N GLY A 391 19.08 32.44 4.89
CA GLY A 391 19.81 32.63 6.14
C GLY A 391 19.50 31.62 7.25
N LYS A 392 18.57 30.69 7.04
CA LYS A 392 18.34 29.56 7.94
C LYS A 392 19.08 28.33 7.45
N ARG A 393 19.80 27.66 8.35
CA ARG A 393 20.53 26.43 8.06
C ARG A 393 19.74 25.23 8.54
N LEU A 394 19.68 24.17 7.72
CA LEU A 394 19.14 22.88 8.14
C LEU A 394 20.00 22.33 9.30
N ARG A 395 19.34 21.96 10.39
CA ARG A 395 19.95 21.19 11.49
C ARG A 395 19.23 19.84 11.59
N ILE A 396 20.01 18.77 11.59
CA ILE A 396 19.50 17.42 11.82
C ILE A 396 19.94 17.06 13.24
N TYR A 397 18.98 16.88 14.14
CA TYR A 397 19.25 16.62 15.57
C TYR A 397 19.64 15.16 15.80
N TYR A 398 18.88 14.25 15.22
CA TYR A 398 19.15 12.81 15.26
C TYR A 398 18.29 12.08 14.22
N MET A 399 18.62 10.81 14.02
CA MET A 399 17.91 9.91 13.10
C MET A 399 17.65 8.58 13.79
N THR A 400 16.52 7.95 13.49
CA THR A 400 16.17 6.61 13.98
C THR A 400 15.52 5.78 12.89
N GLN A 401 15.72 4.46 12.91
CA GLN A 401 15.01 3.54 12.04
C GLN A 401 13.70 3.11 12.70
N VAL A 402 12.58 3.39 12.05
CA VAL A 402 11.24 3.12 12.58
C VAL A 402 10.59 1.87 11.99
N SER A 403 11.04 1.45 10.81
CA SER A 403 10.45 0.29 10.12
C SER A 403 11.49 -0.46 9.29
N VAL A 404 11.17 -1.70 8.97
CA VAL A 404 11.81 -2.58 8.00
C VAL A 404 10.80 -2.90 6.89
N LYS A 405 11.25 -3.42 5.73
CA LYS A 405 10.40 -3.81 4.58
C LYS A 405 9.39 -2.74 4.10
N PRO A 406 9.82 -1.52 3.69
CA PRO A 406 11.19 -1.09 3.44
C PRO A 406 11.85 -0.46 4.67
N PRO A 407 13.18 -0.46 4.74
CA PRO A 407 13.93 0.31 5.73
C PRO A 407 13.50 1.77 5.71
N THR A 408 12.96 2.27 6.84
CA THR A 408 12.42 3.61 6.94
C THR A 408 13.09 4.34 8.09
N PHE A 409 13.67 5.49 7.79
CA PHE A 409 14.38 6.34 8.73
C PHE A 409 13.63 7.64 8.96
N VAL A 410 13.51 8.05 10.22
CA VAL A 410 12.98 9.35 10.60
C VAL A 410 14.15 10.26 10.97
N MET A 411 14.30 11.36 10.26
CA MET A 411 15.23 12.43 10.60
C MET A 411 14.48 13.54 11.33
N PHE A 412 14.95 13.91 12.51
CA PHE A 412 14.41 15.00 13.28
C PHE A 412 15.20 16.26 12.97
N VAL A 413 14.52 17.24 12.38
CA VAL A 413 15.11 18.46 11.84
C VAL A 413 14.49 19.70 12.48
N ASN A 414 15.18 20.85 12.37
CA ASN A 414 14.65 22.14 12.81
C ASN A 414 13.54 22.67 11.90
N ASP A 415 13.61 22.38 10.60
CA ASP A 415 12.65 22.83 9.61
C ASP A 415 12.65 21.83 8.43
N LYS A 416 11.49 21.24 8.13
CA LYS A 416 11.35 20.24 7.07
C LYS A 416 11.49 20.82 5.67
N GLU A 417 11.16 22.13 5.49
CA GLU A 417 11.24 22.79 4.19
C GLU A 417 12.69 23.00 3.74
N LEU A 418 13.64 23.07 4.71
CA LEU A 418 15.06 23.14 4.42
C LEU A 418 15.67 21.80 3.98
N THR A 419 14.93 20.68 4.12
CA THR A 419 15.44 19.38 3.74
C THR A 419 15.34 19.16 2.25
N HIS A 420 16.36 19.59 1.52
CA HIS A 420 16.43 19.44 0.09
C HIS A 420 16.68 17.99 -0.31
N PHE A 421 16.02 17.53 -1.39
CA PHE A 421 16.13 16.16 -1.92
C PHE A 421 17.61 15.71 -2.12
N SER A 422 18.48 16.60 -2.63
CA SER A 422 19.89 16.27 -2.85
C SER A 422 20.65 15.95 -1.58
N TYR A 423 20.26 16.57 -0.44
CA TYR A 423 20.90 16.29 0.84
C TYR A 423 20.40 14.99 1.45
N THR A 424 19.10 14.71 1.34
CA THR A 424 18.54 13.41 1.73
C THR A 424 19.21 12.28 0.96
N ARG A 425 19.40 12.45 -0.36
CA ARG A 425 20.11 11.47 -1.19
C ARG A 425 21.58 11.29 -0.79
N TYR A 426 22.23 12.35 -0.36
CA TYR A 426 23.59 12.27 0.18
C TYR A 426 23.62 11.42 1.46
N ILE A 427 22.71 11.65 2.40
CA ILE A 427 22.60 10.85 3.65
C ILE A 427 22.28 9.39 3.31
N GLU A 428 21.35 9.14 2.36
CA GLU A 428 21.04 7.80 1.88
C GLU A 428 22.29 7.08 1.37
N ASN A 429 23.11 7.75 0.55
CA ASN A 429 24.34 7.16 0.02
C ASN A 429 25.32 6.79 1.14
N ARG A 430 25.47 7.64 2.17
CA ARG A 430 26.32 7.35 3.32
C ARG A 430 25.84 6.12 4.11
N ILE A 431 24.51 5.97 4.30
CA ILE A 431 23.94 4.79 4.93
C ILE A 431 24.18 3.56 4.07
N ARG A 432 24.03 3.64 2.74
CA ARG A 432 24.29 2.52 1.83
C ARG A 432 25.77 2.13 1.79
N GLU A 433 26.67 3.09 1.84
CA GLU A 433 28.12 2.82 1.91
C GLU A 433 28.50 2.06 3.19
N SER A 434 27.85 2.37 4.31
CA SER A 434 28.16 1.76 5.60
C SER A 434 27.49 0.40 5.81
N PHE A 435 26.24 0.21 5.31
CA PHE A 435 25.43 -0.98 5.61
C PHE A 435 25.03 -1.79 4.38
N GLY A 436 25.26 -1.29 3.17
CA GLY A 436 24.89 -1.96 1.93
C GLY A 436 23.47 -1.65 1.48
N PHE A 437 22.43 -2.22 2.10
CA PHE A 437 21.03 -2.13 1.67
C PHE A 437 20.85 -2.44 0.17
N ARG A 438 21.47 -3.53 -0.27
CA ARG A 438 21.46 -3.97 -1.67
C ARG A 438 20.05 -4.36 -2.09
N GLY A 439 19.66 -3.96 -3.29
CA GLY A 439 18.39 -4.33 -3.89
C GLY A 439 17.14 -3.76 -3.21
N THR A 440 17.26 -2.95 -2.17
CA THR A 440 16.11 -2.38 -1.46
C THR A 440 16.10 -0.85 -1.45
N SER A 441 14.93 -0.25 -1.56
CA SER A 441 14.75 1.19 -1.37
C SER A 441 14.86 1.57 0.10
N ILE A 442 15.29 2.79 0.36
CA ILE A 442 15.31 3.39 1.70
C ILE A 442 14.31 4.55 1.70
N ARG A 443 13.50 4.64 2.75
CA ARG A 443 12.57 5.76 2.94
C ARG A 443 13.04 6.70 4.02
N PHE A 444 12.89 8.00 3.78
CA PHE A 444 13.16 9.04 4.77
C PHE A 444 11.88 9.81 5.08
N ILE A 445 11.68 10.07 6.36
CA ILE A 445 10.59 10.90 6.88
C ILE A 445 11.23 12.03 7.69
N ASN A 446 11.00 13.27 7.29
CA ASN A 446 11.49 14.42 8.03
C ASN A 446 10.44 14.87 9.03
N ARG A 447 10.80 14.94 10.31
CA ARG A 447 9.95 15.46 11.40
C ARG A 447 10.58 16.70 12.01
N GLU A 448 9.79 17.76 12.14
CA GLU A 448 10.22 18.95 12.86
C GLU A 448 10.22 18.67 14.36
N ARG A 449 11.31 19.04 15.00
CA ARG A 449 11.39 19.13 16.45
C ARG A 449 11.20 20.60 16.82
N LYS A 450 10.04 20.96 17.39
CA LYS A 450 9.88 22.28 18.04
C LYS A 450 10.81 22.31 19.23
N GLU A 451 11.74 23.26 19.27
CA GLU A 451 12.46 23.58 20.49
C GLU A 451 11.38 24.00 21.51
N LYS A 452 11.34 23.35 22.66
CA LYS A 452 10.57 23.90 23.79
C LYS A 452 11.30 25.16 24.21
N GLU A 453 10.64 26.31 24.02
CA GLU A 453 11.02 27.54 24.67
C GLU A 453 11.05 27.38 26.20
#